data_8eebfdcb9f9131a9d8c1d61f38f49fe7
#
_entry.id   8eebfdcb9f9131a9d8c1d61f38f49fe7
#
_cell.length_a   1.000
_cell.length_b   1.000
_cell.length_c   1.000
_cell.angle_alpha   90.00
_cell.angle_beta   90.00
_cell.angle_gamma   90.00
#
_symmetry.space_group_name_H-M   'P 1'
#
loop_
_entity.id
_entity.type
_entity.pdbx_description
1 polymer ?
#
loop_
_entity_poly.entity_id
_entity_poly.type
_entity_poly.pdbx_seq_one_letter_code
_entity_poly.pdbx_strand_id
1 'polypeptide(L)'
;MNHYPSNVKEKLNSIILSMAEHHWLFSKNPGHDFTRQHLGKLSFYDTMRLIISMGKGSTNDEIMDYFDLDPDLIPSQSAFCQRRRQISLSAFEYLFSEFSSSFPSTTDKFKDHCILACDGCHVVYATNSDIIEDYNKPRLIDYKGYNHMHLNGFVDVISKAFLDVVIQPRQQPDEREALHSMLDHFTPDDPQKYIITADRGYESYDLLFHCELQNLGYVFRVKSPSSPKSILSYYASELPDDLEEFDVTIKRFFTDKATNIMKSQSDVYRYINPSKNTPHFYELLRKNHSHLYFLQFRVVKIKTAGISKTGNLLPDSVQFRHFYRKRSGRRKPEKETGWQQQVSL
;
A
#
# COMPACT_ATOMS: atom_id res chain seq x y z
N MET A 1 2.57 -8.64 -30.97
CA MET A 1 2.66 -7.22 -30.57
C MET A 1 1.67 -7.01 -29.43
N ASN A 2 2.12 -6.55 -28.27
CA ASN A 2 1.25 -6.36 -27.12
C ASN A 2 0.27 -5.20 -27.38
N HIS A 3 -1.02 -5.51 -27.53
CA HIS A 3 -2.11 -4.52 -27.60
C HIS A 3 -2.42 -3.85 -26.24
N TYR A 4 -1.66 -4.17 -25.21
CA TYR A 4 -1.87 -3.70 -23.85
C TYR A 4 -1.91 -2.17 -23.68
N PRO A 5 -0.99 -1.37 -24.29
CA PRO A 5 -1.02 0.09 -24.13
C PRO A 5 -2.24 0.75 -24.77
N SER A 6 -2.73 0.23 -25.90
CA SER A 6 -3.92 0.76 -26.58
C SER A 6 -5.17 0.57 -25.74
N ASN A 7 -5.37 -0.65 -25.21
CA ASN A 7 -6.51 -0.99 -24.36
C ASN A 7 -6.54 -0.15 -23.08
N VAL A 8 -5.37 0.12 -22.48
CA VAL A 8 -5.27 0.96 -21.27
C VAL A 8 -5.74 2.39 -21.55
N LYS A 9 -5.24 2.99 -22.66
CA LYS A 9 -5.62 4.35 -23.05
C LYS A 9 -7.10 4.45 -23.44
N GLU A 10 -7.62 3.47 -24.17
CA GLU A 10 -9.02 3.41 -24.56
C GLU A 10 -9.93 3.28 -23.33
N LYS A 11 -9.56 2.43 -22.37
CA LYS A 11 -10.32 2.27 -21.13
C LYS A 11 -10.33 3.55 -20.29
N LEU A 12 -9.18 4.20 -20.11
CA LEU A 12 -9.10 5.50 -19.43
C LEU A 12 -10.03 6.53 -20.09
N ASN A 13 -9.97 6.63 -21.42
CA ASN A 13 -10.79 7.56 -22.18
C ASN A 13 -12.28 7.25 -22.03
N SER A 14 -12.68 5.98 -22.07
CA SER A 14 -14.08 5.57 -21.93
C SER A 14 -14.66 5.94 -20.57
N ILE A 15 -13.86 5.79 -19.49
CA ILE A 15 -14.29 6.19 -18.14
C ILE A 15 -14.47 7.72 -18.08
N ILE A 16 -13.50 8.49 -18.56
CA ILE A 16 -13.59 9.96 -18.55
C ILE A 16 -14.78 10.43 -19.41
N LEU A 17 -15.08 9.77 -20.50
CA LEU A 17 -16.23 10.09 -21.35
C LEU A 17 -17.54 9.84 -20.60
N SER A 18 -17.68 8.70 -19.95
CA SER A 18 -18.85 8.40 -19.10
C SER A 18 -18.99 9.39 -17.94
N MET A 19 -17.88 9.80 -17.31
CA MET A 19 -17.90 10.85 -16.30
C MET A 19 -18.38 12.20 -16.88
N ALA A 20 -18.01 12.53 -18.11
CA ALA A 20 -18.43 13.77 -18.76
C ALA A 20 -19.93 13.81 -19.04
N GLU A 21 -20.55 12.69 -19.34
CA GLU A 21 -22.02 12.57 -19.48
C GLU A 21 -22.74 12.88 -18.17
N HIS A 22 -22.09 12.66 -17.02
CA HIS A 22 -22.61 12.89 -15.68
C HIS A 22 -21.77 13.92 -14.90
N HIS A 23 -21.20 14.92 -15.60
CA HIS A 23 -20.22 15.88 -15.06
C HIS A 23 -20.69 16.58 -13.75
N TRP A 24 -22.01 16.73 -13.54
CA TRP A 24 -22.55 17.35 -12.32
C TRP A 24 -22.24 16.56 -11.05
N LEU A 25 -22.01 15.25 -11.13
CA LEU A 25 -21.60 14.42 -9.98
C LEU A 25 -20.14 14.68 -9.57
N PHE A 26 -19.36 15.19 -10.51
CA PHE A 26 -17.92 15.39 -10.40
C PHE A 26 -17.52 16.87 -10.37
N SER A 27 -18.51 17.77 -10.33
CA SER A 27 -18.32 19.22 -10.28
C SER A 27 -18.51 19.75 -8.88
N LYS A 28 -17.77 20.81 -8.50
CA LYS A 28 -17.89 21.44 -7.18
C LYS A 28 -19.25 22.11 -7.00
N ASN A 29 -19.81 22.69 -8.07
CA ASN A 29 -21.13 23.31 -8.09
C ASN A 29 -22.00 22.66 -9.17
N PRO A 30 -22.68 21.54 -8.88
CA PRO A 30 -23.38 20.70 -9.87
C PRO A 30 -24.37 21.46 -10.77
N GLY A 31 -25.05 22.47 -10.27
CA GLY A 31 -26.02 23.28 -11.03
C GLY A 31 -25.41 24.41 -11.86
N HIS A 32 -24.10 24.62 -11.80
CA HIS A 32 -23.44 25.76 -12.42
C HIS A 32 -22.23 25.38 -13.28
N ASP A 33 -21.37 24.47 -12.77
CA ASP A 33 -20.12 24.12 -13.40
C ASP A 33 -20.37 23.21 -14.61
N PHE A 34 -19.73 23.51 -15.74
CA PHE A 34 -19.85 22.78 -17.02
C PHE A 34 -21.26 22.72 -17.63
N THR A 35 -22.24 23.49 -17.12
CA THR A 35 -23.65 23.42 -17.57
C THR A 35 -23.98 24.28 -18.77
N ARG A 36 -23.13 25.24 -19.14
CA ARG A 36 -23.39 26.15 -20.26
C ARG A 36 -23.23 25.44 -21.60
N GLN A 37 -24.20 25.60 -22.51
CA GLN A 37 -24.15 25.07 -23.89
C GLN A 37 -22.92 25.53 -24.67
N HIS A 38 -22.43 26.74 -24.39
CA HIS A 38 -21.20 27.27 -24.97
C HIS A 38 -20.08 27.22 -23.95
N LEU A 39 -19.54 26.04 -23.73
CA LEU A 39 -18.45 25.78 -22.76
C LEU A 39 -17.11 26.41 -23.17
N GLY A 40 -17.07 27.09 -24.31
CA GLY A 40 -15.81 27.53 -24.92
C GLY A 40 -15.01 26.30 -25.39
N LYS A 41 -13.69 26.44 -25.34
CA LYS A 41 -12.73 25.43 -25.86
C LYS A 41 -12.45 24.26 -24.86
N LEU A 42 -13.06 24.24 -23.67
CA LEU A 42 -12.79 23.23 -22.63
C LEU A 42 -14.08 22.64 -22.05
N SER A 43 -14.38 21.43 -22.45
CA SER A 43 -15.40 20.59 -21.84
C SER A 43 -14.87 19.97 -20.52
N PHE A 44 -15.74 19.28 -19.77
CA PHE A 44 -15.32 18.45 -18.63
C PHE A 44 -14.33 17.37 -19.08
N TYR A 45 -14.63 16.70 -20.19
CA TYR A 45 -13.78 15.68 -20.79
C TYR A 45 -12.39 16.22 -21.13
N ASP A 46 -12.29 17.33 -21.87
CA ASP A 46 -11.01 17.91 -22.24
C ASP A 46 -10.22 18.38 -21.03
N THR A 47 -10.92 18.94 -20.02
CA THR A 47 -10.27 19.40 -18.80
C THR A 47 -9.66 18.24 -18.02
N MET A 48 -10.40 17.13 -17.83
CA MET A 48 -9.89 15.93 -17.17
C MET A 48 -8.73 15.30 -17.93
N ARG A 49 -8.89 15.17 -19.27
CA ARG A 49 -7.85 14.61 -20.13
C ARG A 49 -6.56 15.43 -20.09
N LEU A 50 -6.69 16.75 -20.19
CA LEU A 50 -5.54 17.65 -20.12
C LEU A 50 -4.82 17.53 -18.78
N ILE A 51 -5.55 17.52 -17.64
CA ILE A 51 -4.93 17.34 -16.30
C ILE A 51 -4.13 16.05 -16.22
N ILE A 52 -4.68 14.94 -16.72
CA ILE A 52 -4.03 13.63 -16.64
C ILE A 52 -2.84 13.51 -17.59
N SER A 53 -2.89 14.16 -18.74
CA SER A 53 -1.81 14.13 -19.73
C SER A 53 -0.67 15.09 -19.43
N MET A 54 -0.86 16.05 -18.51
CA MET A 54 0.17 17.04 -18.16
C MET A 54 1.48 16.39 -17.75
N GLY A 55 2.55 16.81 -18.39
CA GLY A 55 3.92 16.40 -18.08
C GLY A 55 4.64 17.40 -17.19
N LYS A 56 5.88 17.73 -17.56
CA LYS A 56 6.78 18.64 -16.84
C LYS A 56 6.90 20.04 -17.45
N GLY A 57 6.14 20.32 -18.50
CA GLY A 57 6.13 21.60 -19.19
C GLY A 57 5.44 22.71 -18.39
N SER A 58 5.49 23.94 -18.90
CA SER A 58 4.64 24.99 -18.37
C SER A 58 3.17 24.69 -18.69
N THR A 59 2.24 25.21 -17.89
CA THR A 59 0.79 25.02 -18.16
C THR A 59 0.41 25.45 -19.59
N ASN A 60 1.06 26.49 -20.12
CA ASN A 60 0.79 26.96 -21.46
C ASN A 60 1.31 25.99 -22.53
N ASP A 61 2.51 25.44 -22.35
CA ASP A 61 3.08 24.45 -23.28
C ASP A 61 2.23 23.17 -23.29
N GLU A 62 1.83 22.68 -22.12
CA GLU A 62 0.96 21.49 -21.99
C GLU A 62 -0.41 21.69 -22.67
N ILE A 63 -0.98 22.90 -22.59
CA ILE A 63 -2.22 23.23 -23.29
C ILE A 63 -1.99 23.25 -24.82
N MET A 64 -0.91 23.86 -25.27
CA MET A 64 -0.60 23.92 -26.70
C MET A 64 -0.36 22.53 -27.29
N ASP A 65 0.39 21.68 -26.57
CA ASP A 65 0.67 20.32 -27.00
C ASP A 65 -0.60 19.45 -27.02
N TYR A 66 -1.49 19.61 -26.04
CA TYR A 66 -2.75 18.86 -26.00
C TYR A 66 -3.67 19.14 -27.18
N PHE A 67 -3.70 20.37 -27.66
CA PHE A 67 -4.52 20.81 -28.80
C PHE A 67 -3.75 20.84 -30.15
N ASP A 68 -2.63 20.10 -30.23
CA ASP A 68 -1.81 19.97 -31.45
C ASP A 68 -1.44 21.30 -32.09
N LEU A 69 -1.23 22.33 -31.26
CA LEU A 69 -0.91 23.72 -31.70
C LEU A 69 -1.99 24.39 -32.55
N ASP A 70 -3.24 23.90 -32.57
CA ASP A 70 -4.35 24.50 -33.31
C ASP A 70 -4.86 25.78 -32.62
N PRO A 71 -4.63 27.00 -33.22
CA PRO A 71 -4.98 28.27 -32.58
C PRO A 71 -6.48 28.42 -32.30
N ASP A 72 -7.32 27.77 -33.12
CA ASP A 72 -8.78 27.86 -32.99
C ASP A 72 -9.30 27.03 -31.81
N LEU A 73 -8.57 26.02 -31.39
CA LEU A 73 -8.93 25.13 -30.29
C LEU A 73 -8.24 25.51 -28.96
N ILE A 74 -7.06 26.15 -29.01
CA ILE A 74 -6.27 26.46 -27.80
C ILE A 74 -7.03 27.41 -26.86
N PRO A 75 -7.34 26.98 -25.60
CA PRO A 75 -7.87 27.88 -24.59
C PRO A 75 -6.76 28.70 -23.95
N SER A 76 -7.12 29.80 -23.30
CA SER A 76 -6.16 30.53 -22.48
C SER A 76 -5.83 29.76 -21.21
N GLN A 77 -4.62 29.95 -20.67
CA GLN A 77 -4.21 29.38 -19.37
C GLN A 77 -5.18 29.75 -18.25
N SER A 78 -5.71 30.98 -18.24
CA SER A 78 -6.72 31.43 -17.27
C SER A 78 -8.01 30.60 -17.37
N ALA A 79 -8.49 30.36 -18.62
CA ALA A 79 -9.67 29.52 -18.83
C ALA A 79 -9.48 28.09 -18.31
N PHE A 80 -8.32 27.49 -18.59
CA PHE A 80 -7.99 26.17 -18.06
C PHE A 80 -7.95 26.16 -16.52
N CYS A 81 -7.27 27.13 -15.89
CA CYS A 81 -7.22 27.22 -14.42
C CYS A 81 -8.61 27.38 -13.80
N GLN A 82 -9.51 28.12 -14.43
CA GLN A 82 -10.90 28.25 -13.98
C GLN A 82 -11.65 26.91 -14.09
N ARG A 83 -11.54 26.22 -15.24
CA ARG A 83 -12.18 24.92 -15.45
C ARG A 83 -11.65 23.84 -14.50
N ARG A 84 -10.34 23.76 -14.33
CA ARG A 84 -9.72 22.83 -13.37
C ARG A 84 -10.25 23.01 -11.96
N ARG A 85 -10.51 24.25 -11.52
CA ARG A 85 -11.07 24.55 -10.20
C ARG A 85 -12.52 24.10 -10.03
N GLN A 86 -13.24 23.86 -11.09
CA GLN A 86 -14.64 23.40 -11.10
C GLN A 86 -14.73 21.89 -10.85
N ILE A 87 -13.68 21.12 -11.11
CA ILE A 87 -13.66 19.67 -10.87
C ILE A 87 -13.52 19.39 -9.37
N SER A 88 -14.33 18.48 -8.83
CA SER A 88 -14.24 18.01 -7.45
C SER A 88 -13.08 17.02 -7.28
N LEU A 89 -12.57 16.86 -6.07
CA LEU A 89 -11.55 15.84 -5.78
C LEU A 89 -12.10 14.42 -5.97
N SER A 90 -13.38 14.21 -5.66
CA SER A 90 -14.07 12.92 -5.87
C SER A 90 -14.07 12.44 -7.33
N ALA A 91 -13.88 13.34 -8.29
CA ALA A 91 -13.70 12.96 -9.70
C ALA A 91 -12.46 12.11 -9.92
N PHE A 92 -11.35 12.45 -9.25
CA PHE A 92 -10.09 11.71 -9.37
C PHE A 92 -10.13 10.40 -8.57
N GLU A 93 -10.78 10.40 -7.42
CA GLU A 93 -11.01 9.18 -6.62
C GLU A 93 -11.86 8.17 -7.41
N TYR A 94 -12.96 8.62 -8.01
CA TYR A 94 -13.80 7.79 -8.85
C TYR A 94 -13.04 7.25 -10.07
N LEU A 95 -12.33 8.14 -10.79
CA LEU A 95 -11.55 7.74 -11.95
C LEU A 95 -10.50 6.70 -11.59
N PHE A 96 -9.80 6.89 -10.49
CA PHE A 96 -8.79 5.94 -10.01
C PHE A 96 -9.41 4.59 -9.68
N SER A 97 -10.51 4.57 -8.93
CA SER A 97 -11.22 3.35 -8.54
C SER A 97 -11.74 2.57 -9.76
N GLU A 98 -12.44 3.24 -10.68
CA GLU A 98 -12.96 2.62 -11.90
C GLU A 98 -11.86 2.12 -12.83
N PHE A 99 -10.78 2.90 -12.95
CA PHE A 99 -9.65 2.51 -13.77
C PHE A 99 -8.91 1.31 -13.19
N SER A 100 -8.60 1.34 -11.89
CA SER A 100 -7.90 0.24 -11.19
C SER A 100 -8.70 -1.05 -11.22
N SER A 101 -10.01 -0.99 -10.96
CA SER A 101 -10.89 -2.16 -11.00
C SER A 101 -11.08 -2.76 -12.40
N SER A 102 -10.82 -1.97 -13.44
CA SER A 102 -10.92 -2.44 -14.84
C SER A 102 -9.79 -3.36 -15.28
N PHE A 103 -8.71 -3.39 -14.53
CA PHE A 103 -7.55 -4.25 -14.82
C PHE A 103 -7.37 -5.24 -13.67
N PRO A 104 -8.09 -6.38 -13.71
CA PRO A 104 -7.90 -7.41 -12.70
C PRO A 104 -6.42 -7.86 -12.70
N SER A 105 -5.84 -7.96 -11.54
CA SER A 105 -4.45 -8.38 -11.28
C SER A 105 -4.13 -9.82 -11.74
N THR A 106 -4.82 -10.34 -12.74
CA THR A 106 -5.00 -11.78 -12.90
C THR A 106 -4.33 -12.42 -14.09
N THR A 107 -3.73 -11.67 -15.01
CA THR A 107 -3.15 -12.28 -16.22
C THR A 107 -1.82 -12.94 -15.96
N ASP A 108 -0.98 -12.37 -15.15
CA ASP A 108 0.34 -12.91 -14.83
C ASP A 108 0.45 -13.21 -13.33
N LYS A 109 0.67 -14.46 -12.98
CA LYS A 109 0.78 -14.93 -11.60
C LYS A 109 2.14 -15.54 -11.33
N PHE A 110 2.67 -15.30 -10.15
CA PHE A 110 3.83 -16.05 -9.68
C PHE A 110 3.38 -17.33 -8.96
N LYS A 111 3.56 -18.49 -9.60
CA LYS A 111 3.13 -19.79 -9.03
C LYS A 111 1.68 -19.74 -8.50
N ASP A 112 0.77 -19.27 -9.34
CA ASP A 112 -0.66 -19.12 -9.04
C ASP A 112 -1.03 -18.07 -7.99
N HIS A 113 -0.07 -17.24 -7.55
CA HIS A 113 -0.32 -16.15 -6.60
C HIS A 113 -0.12 -14.78 -7.24
N CYS A 114 -0.97 -13.84 -6.86
CA CYS A 114 -0.78 -12.41 -7.08
C CYS A 114 0.09 -11.83 -5.95
N ILE A 115 1.13 -11.08 -6.28
CA ILE A 115 2.01 -10.47 -5.30
C ILE A 115 1.70 -8.98 -5.25
N LEU A 116 1.22 -8.53 -4.10
CA LEU A 116 0.89 -7.14 -3.86
C LEU A 116 1.93 -6.51 -2.95
N ALA A 117 2.51 -5.40 -3.38
CA ALA A 117 3.49 -4.66 -2.60
C ALA A 117 2.89 -3.36 -2.08
N CYS A 118 3.25 -3.00 -0.84
CA CYS A 118 3.04 -1.67 -0.30
C CYS A 118 4.37 -0.96 -0.11
N ASP A 119 4.42 0.27 -0.58
CA ASP A 119 5.57 1.15 -0.35
C ASP A 119 5.12 2.61 -0.30
N GLY A 120 5.87 3.43 0.45
CA GLY A 120 5.62 4.84 0.63
C GLY A 120 6.67 5.71 -0.07
N CYS A 121 6.23 6.83 -0.63
CA CYS A 121 7.12 7.83 -1.20
C CYS A 121 6.69 9.25 -0.87
N HIS A 122 7.66 10.18 -0.90
CA HIS A 122 7.38 11.60 -0.77
C HIS A 122 7.16 12.23 -2.14
N VAL A 123 6.00 12.88 -2.30
CA VAL A 123 5.65 13.62 -3.50
C VAL A 123 5.78 15.11 -3.22
N VAL A 124 6.72 15.77 -3.87
CA VAL A 124 6.90 17.24 -3.78
C VAL A 124 5.93 17.91 -4.75
N TYR A 125 5.27 18.95 -4.29
CA TYR A 125 4.36 19.74 -5.10
C TYR A 125 4.60 21.25 -4.94
N ALA A 126 3.84 22.08 -5.67
CA ALA A 126 4.02 23.52 -5.68
C ALA A 126 4.00 24.13 -4.27
N THR A 127 5.01 24.91 -3.95
CA THR A 127 5.20 25.49 -2.62
C THR A 127 4.05 26.44 -2.24
N ASN A 128 3.41 26.13 -1.14
CA ASN A 128 2.43 26.97 -0.47
C ASN A 128 2.64 26.91 1.06
N SER A 129 3.16 27.97 1.64
CA SER A 129 3.43 28.05 3.08
C SER A 129 2.18 28.04 3.97
N ASP A 130 1.01 28.29 3.39
CA ASP A 130 -0.26 28.29 4.13
C ASP A 130 -0.75 26.86 4.42
N ILE A 131 -0.26 25.88 3.68
CA ILE A 131 -0.51 24.45 3.93
C ILE A 131 0.54 23.97 4.94
N ILE A 132 0.32 24.27 6.21
CA ILE A 132 1.29 24.06 7.29
C ILE A 132 1.65 22.57 7.46
N GLU A 133 0.68 21.68 7.27
CA GLU A 133 0.82 20.23 7.46
C GLU A 133 1.84 19.61 6.51
N ASP A 134 1.95 20.17 5.31
CA ASP A 134 2.84 19.67 4.25
C ASP A 134 4.07 20.54 4.04
N TYR A 135 4.12 21.73 4.66
CA TYR A 135 5.20 22.68 4.44
C TYR A 135 6.46 22.30 5.22
N ASN A 136 7.56 22.15 4.51
CA ASN A 136 8.89 21.95 5.06
C ASN A 136 9.65 23.26 5.10
N LYS A 137 9.80 23.82 6.30
CA LYS A 137 10.55 25.06 6.49
C LYS A 137 12.02 24.86 6.11
N PRO A 138 12.64 25.86 5.46
CA PRO A 138 14.09 25.78 5.16
C PRO A 138 14.88 25.78 6.47
N ARG A 139 15.96 25.02 6.50
CA ARG A 139 16.88 24.99 7.64
C ARG A 139 17.81 26.21 7.66
N LEU A 140 18.07 26.80 6.50
CA LEU A 140 18.92 27.98 6.31
C LEU A 140 18.10 29.10 5.70
N ILE A 141 18.41 30.36 6.07
CA ILE A 141 17.66 31.56 5.69
C ILE A 141 17.56 31.75 4.16
N ASP A 142 18.61 31.37 3.43
CA ASP A 142 18.70 31.57 1.98
C ASP A 142 18.00 30.48 1.15
N TYR A 143 17.41 29.47 1.78
CA TYR A 143 16.72 28.40 1.08
C TYR A 143 15.21 28.57 1.14
N LYS A 144 14.54 28.28 0.02
CA LYS A 144 13.07 28.24 -0.02
C LYS A 144 12.59 26.94 0.60
N GLY A 145 11.51 27.01 1.36
CA GLY A 145 10.77 25.83 1.80
C GLY A 145 10.08 25.13 0.61
N TYR A 146 9.56 23.95 0.85
CA TYR A 146 8.79 23.19 -0.14
C TYR A 146 7.68 22.39 0.55
N ASN A 147 6.63 22.10 -0.20
CA ASN A 147 5.56 21.21 0.25
C ASN A 147 5.79 19.81 -0.27
N HIS A 148 5.54 18.82 0.57
CA HIS A 148 5.42 17.44 0.13
C HIS A 148 4.38 16.68 0.97
N MET A 149 3.75 15.72 0.34
CA MET A 149 2.87 14.74 0.96
C MET A 149 3.54 13.37 0.96
N HIS A 150 3.07 12.47 1.80
CA HIS A 150 3.46 11.08 1.79
C HIS A 150 2.39 10.27 1.07
N LEU A 151 2.78 9.60 0.00
CA LEU A 151 1.91 8.75 -0.81
C LEU A 151 2.29 7.30 -0.56
N ASN A 152 1.33 6.50 -0.10
CA ASN A 152 1.47 5.06 0.05
C ASN A 152 0.70 4.39 -1.07
N GLY A 153 1.34 3.50 -1.80
CA GLY A 153 0.75 2.78 -2.92
C GLY A 153 0.64 1.29 -2.65
N PHE A 154 -0.49 0.70 -3.00
CA PHE A 154 -0.73 -0.73 -2.98
C PHE A 154 -0.76 -1.25 -4.41
N VAL A 155 0.25 -2.01 -4.81
CA VAL A 155 0.60 -2.28 -6.20
C VAL A 155 0.73 -3.77 -6.47
N ASP A 156 0.11 -4.25 -7.53
CA ASP A 156 0.45 -5.56 -8.09
C ASP A 156 1.84 -5.50 -8.71
N VAL A 157 2.76 -6.30 -8.17
CA VAL A 157 4.18 -6.30 -8.55
C VAL A 157 4.39 -6.74 -10.00
N ILE A 158 3.52 -7.59 -10.52
CA ILE A 158 3.66 -8.18 -11.86
C ILE A 158 3.03 -7.28 -12.91
N SER A 159 1.77 -6.92 -12.75
CA SER A 159 1.06 -6.03 -13.70
C SER A 159 1.46 -4.57 -13.58
N LYS A 160 2.08 -4.16 -12.47
CA LYS A 160 2.40 -2.76 -12.13
C LYS A 160 1.16 -1.88 -11.93
N ALA A 161 -0.01 -2.50 -11.78
CA ALA A 161 -1.24 -1.78 -11.52
C ALA A 161 -1.32 -1.35 -10.05
N PHE A 162 -1.70 -0.10 -9.81
CA PHE A 162 -2.09 0.37 -8.49
C PHE A 162 -3.51 -0.10 -8.18
N LEU A 163 -3.68 -0.73 -7.04
CA LEU A 163 -4.97 -1.19 -6.54
C LEU A 163 -5.60 -0.18 -5.57
N ASP A 164 -4.77 0.45 -4.76
CA ASP A 164 -5.19 1.48 -3.81
C ASP A 164 -4.05 2.46 -3.54
N VAL A 165 -4.39 3.66 -3.08
CA VAL A 165 -3.46 4.72 -2.74
C VAL A 165 -3.96 5.47 -1.51
N VAL A 166 -3.10 5.64 -0.52
CA VAL A 166 -3.37 6.48 0.66
C VAL A 166 -2.41 7.65 0.68
N ILE A 167 -2.97 8.87 0.70
CA ILE A 167 -2.21 10.11 0.79
C ILE A 167 -2.28 10.62 2.22
N GLN A 168 -1.12 10.89 2.81
CA GLN A 168 -1.00 11.39 4.18
C GLN A 168 -0.24 12.73 4.19
N PRO A 169 -0.57 13.64 5.11
CA PRO A 169 0.20 14.86 5.29
C PRO A 169 1.62 14.55 5.78
N ARG A 170 2.58 15.39 5.40
CA ARG A 170 3.99 15.23 5.77
C ARG A 170 4.22 15.08 7.27
N GLN A 171 3.46 15.78 8.09
CA GLN A 171 3.70 15.85 9.54
C GLN A 171 3.35 14.57 10.29
N GLN A 172 2.51 13.72 9.72
CA GLN A 172 2.01 12.50 10.37
C GLN A 172 1.97 11.31 9.40
N PRO A 173 3.07 10.98 8.72
CA PRO A 173 3.10 9.79 7.88
C PRO A 173 3.12 8.55 8.76
N ASP A 174 2.17 7.66 8.58
CA ASP A 174 2.14 6.33 9.18
C ASP A 174 1.89 5.27 8.09
N GLU A 175 2.98 4.70 7.59
CA GLU A 175 2.95 3.70 6.52
C GLU A 175 2.18 2.44 6.94
N ARG A 176 2.21 2.07 8.23
CA ARG A 176 1.48 0.89 8.72
C ARG A 176 -0.02 1.14 8.73
N GLU A 177 -0.44 2.31 9.21
CA GLU A 177 -1.85 2.71 9.18
C GLU A 177 -2.36 2.80 7.74
N ALA A 178 -1.55 3.32 6.81
CA ALA A 178 -1.88 3.35 5.40
C ALA A 178 -2.09 1.92 4.84
N LEU A 179 -1.20 0.97 5.18
CA LEU A 179 -1.37 -0.42 4.74
C LEU A 179 -2.60 -1.07 5.38
N HIS A 180 -2.88 -0.82 6.66
CA HIS A 180 -4.11 -1.29 7.30
C HIS A 180 -5.35 -0.79 6.57
N SER A 181 -5.42 0.50 6.26
CA SER A 181 -6.53 1.11 5.51
C SER A 181 -6.70 0.46 4.13
N MET A 182 -5.60 0.25 3.40
CA MET A 182 -5.66 -0.38 2.07
C MET A 182 -6.07 -1.86 2.15
N LEU A 183 -5.67 -2.58 3.20
CA LEU A 183 -6.12 -3.95 3.44
C LEU A 183 -7.61 -4.02 3.80
N ASP A 184 -8.14 -3.04 4.54
CA ASP A 184 -9.57 -2.95 4.85
C ASP A 184 -10.44 -2.79 3.60
N HIS A 185 -9.95 -2.06 2.60
CA HIS A 185 -10.62 -1.89 1.30
C HIS A 185 -10.45 -3.10 0.38
N PHE A 186 -9.43 -3.93 0.64
CA PHE A 186 -9.08 -5.04 -0.24
C PHE A 186 -9.88 -6.31 0.10
N THR A 187 -10.94 -6.57 -0.66
CA THR A 187 -11.87 -7.70 -0.47
C THR A 187 -11.89 -8.65 -1.67
N PRO A 188 -10.82 -9.42 -1.90
CA PRO A 188 -10.75 -10.31 -3.05
C PRO A 188 -11.63 -11.57 -2.86
N ASP A 189 -12.17 -12.12 -3.96
CA ASP A 189 -12.98 -13.34 -3.95
C ASP A 189 -12.23 -14.55 -3.38
N ASP A 190 -10.94 -14.68 -3.69
CA ASP A 190 -10.08 -15.74 -3.17
C ASP A 190 -8.82 -15.15 -2.51
N PRO A 191 -8.91 -14.76 -1.23
CA PRO A 191 -7.80 -14.11 -0.53
C PRO A 191 -6.52 -14.97 -0.52
N GLN A 192 -6.68 -16.28 -0.61
CA GLN A 192 -5.58 -17.21 -0.56
C GLN A 192 -4.63 -17.12 -1.77
N LYS A 193 -5.07 -16.53 -2.85
CA LYS A 193 -4.24 -16.30 -4.04
C LYS A 193 -3.37 -15.06 -3.94
N TYR A 194 -3.47 -14.29 -2.86
CA TYR A 194 -2.72 -13.05 -2.71
C TYR A 194 -1.64 -13.16 -1.64
N ILE A 195 -0.49 -12.58 -1.95
CA ILE A 195 0.65 -12.47 -1.04
C ILE A 195 0.98 -10.98 -0.90
N ILE A 196 0.86 -10.48 0.32
CA ILE A 196 1.21 -9.11 0.66
C ILE A 196 2.70 -9.03 0.96
N THR A 197 3.39 -8.08 0.35
CA THR A 197 4.80 -7.82 0.65
C THR A 197 5.04 -6.35 0.99
N ALA A 198 5.90 -6.11 1.96
CA ALA A 198 6.29 -4.77 2.36
C ALA A 198 7.71 -4.78 2.95
N ASP A 199 8.30 -3.60 3.02
CA ASP A 199 9.64 -3.42 3.55
C ASP A 199 9.67 -3.50 5.09
N ARG A 200 10.87 -3.34 5.68
CA ARG A 200 11.10 -3.38 7.13
C ARG A 200 10.47 -2.21 7.92
N GLY A 201 9.99 -1.19 7.27
CA GLY A 201 9.23 -0.08 7.88
C GLY A 201 7.86 -0.55 8.38
N TYR A 202 7.27 -1.48 7.66
CA TYR A 202 5.96 -2.08 7.96
C TYR A 202 5.99 -3.20 9.02
N GLU A 203 7.15 -3.55 9.55
CA GLU A 203 7.31 -4.62 10.53
C GLU A 203 6.43 -4.41 11.76
N SER A 204 5.35 -5.20 11.87
CA SER A 204 4.35 -5.12 12.94
C SER A 204 3.63 -6.45 13.13
N TYR A 205 3.43 -6.87 14.39
CA TYR A 205 2.55 -8.02 14.67
C TYR A 205 1.12 -7.77 14.23
N ASP A 206 0.61 -6.55 14.37
CA ASP A 206 -0.78 -6.25 14.04
C ASP A 206 -1.04 -6.38 12.54
N LEU A 207 -0.08 -6.00 11.69
CA LEU A 207 -0.17 -6.24 10.24
C LEU A 207 -0.17 -7.74 9.90
N LEU A 208 0.61 -8.56 10.62
CA LEU A 208 0.54 -10.01 10.45
C LEU A 208 -0.85 -10.54 10.80
N PHE A 209 -1.42 -10.09 11.93
CA PHE A 209 -2.75 -10.50 12.37
C PHE A 209 -3.84 -9.97 11.43
N HIS A 210 -3.67 -8.80 10.85
CA HIS A 210 -4.59 -8.29 9.83
C HIS A 210 -4.61 -9.22 8.59
N CYS A 211 -3.45 -9.60 8.09
CA CYS A 211 -3.35 -10.57 7.00
C CYS A 211 -3.97 -11.93 7.38
N GLU A 212 -3.78 -12.39 8.63
CA GLU A 212 -4.40 -13.62 9.13
C GLU A 212 -5.94 -13.53 9.18
N LEU A 213 -6.50 -12.40 9.64
CA LEU A 213 -7.94 -12.16 9.65
C LEU A 213 -8.57 -12.26 8.28
N GLN A 214 -7.88 -11.76 7.27
CA GLN A 214 -8.32 -11.74 5.87
C GLN A 214 -7.90 -13.00 5.10
N ASN A 215 -7.23 -13.97 5.72
CA ASN A 215 -6.67 -15.15 5.07
C ASN A 215 -5.70 -14.86 3.92
N LEU A 216 -4.99 -13.77 3.96
CA LEU A 216 -3.96 -13.39 2.98
C LEU A 216 -2.62 -14.09 3.30
N GLY A 217 -1.86 -14.42 2.25
CA GLY A 217 -0.43 -14.72 2.40
C GLY A 217 0.36 -13.45 2.64
N TYR A 218 1.53 -13.55 3.29
CA TYR A 218 2.39 -12.39 3.48
C TYR A 218 3.87 -12.76 3.48
N VAL A 219 4.70 -11.82 3.02
CA VAL A 219 6.16 -11.87 3.04
C VAL A 219 6.67 -10.49 3.41
N PHE A 220 6.97 -10.26 4.68
CA PHE A 220 7.49 -8.98 5.14
C PHE A 220 9.00 -9.04 5.36
N ARG A 221 9.68 -8.02 4.87
CA ARG A 221 11.07 -7.80 5.24
C ARG A 221 11.12 -7.31 6.69
N VAL A 222 12.00 -7.90 7.49
CA VAL A 222 12.12 -7.59 8.91
C VAL A 222 13.55 -7.21 9.30
N LYS A 223 13.69 -6.49 10.41
CA LYS A 223 14.99 -6.09 10.97
C LYS A 223 15.71 -7.30 11.56
N SER A 224 17.01 -7.15 11.79
CA SER A 224 17.82 -8.16 12.48
C SER A 224 17.23 -8.53 13.84
N PRO A 225 17.28 -9.82 14.27
CA PRO A 225 16.94 -10.23 15.62
C PRO A 225 17.70 -9.47 16.70
N SER A 226 18.92 -9.02 16.42
CA SER A 226 19.74 -8.19 17.31
C SER A 226 19.23 -6.75 17.48
N SER A 227 18.30 -6.29 16.63
CA SER A 227 17.69 -4.97 16.75
C SER A 227 16.57 -4.98 17.80
N PRO A 228 16.62 -4.11 18.85
CA PRO A 228 15.57 -4.04 19.86
C PRO A 228 14.18 -3.67 19.32
N LYS A 229 14.15 -3.05 18.13
CA LYS A 229 12.91 -2.66 17.46
C LYS A 229 12.38 -3.71 16.48
N SER A 230 13.02 -4.88 16.40
CA SER A 230 12.57 -5.98 15.55
C SER A 230 11.55 -6.86 16.26
N ILE A 231 10.51 -7.28 15.55
CA ILE A 231 9.61 -8.33 16.04
C ILE A 231 10.35 -9.66 16.24
N LEU A 232 11.48 -9.86 15.53
CA LEU A 232 12.33 -11.04 15.69
C LEU A 232 13.21 -11.02 16.94
N SER A 233 13.32 -9.90 17.66
CA SER A 233 14.16 -9.81 18.87
C SER A 233 13.75 -10.82 19.94
N TYR A 234 12.48 -11.21 19.99
CA TYR A 234 11.96 -12.23 20.89
C TYR A 234 12.38 -13.66 20.55
N TYR A 235 12.84 -13.88 19.34
CA TYR A 235 13.24 -15.19 18.82
C TYR A 235 14.75 -15.27 18.58
N ALA A 236 15.51 -14.29 19.08
CA ALA A 236 16.93 -14.18 18.81
C ALA A 236 17.72 -15.43 19.21
N SER A 237 17.34 -16.10 20.30
CA SER A 237 17.96 -17.35 20.76
C SER A 237 17.59 -18.58 19.91
N GLU A 238 16.56 -18.49 19.07
CA GLU A 238 16.08 -19.56 18.22
C GLU A 238 16.52 -19.41 16.76
N LEU A 239 17.04 -18.24 16.42
CA LEU A 239 17.45 -17.91 15.07
C LEU A 239 18.97 -17.91 14.95
N PRO A 240 19.57 -18.73 14.06
CA PRO A 240 21.00 -18.78 13.85
C PRO A 240 21.45 -17.57 13.03
N ASP A 241 21.41 -16.36 13.65
CA ASP A 241 21.63 -15.08 12.96
C ASP A 241 23.12 -14.88 12.56
N ASP A 242 24.03 -15.68 13.11
CA ASP A 242 25.42 -15.82 12.73
C ASP A 242 25.62 -16.48 11.36
N LEU A 243 24.68 -17.32 10.91
CA LEU A 243 24.74 -17.94 9.59
C LEU A 243 24.42 -16.93 8.49
N GLU A 244 25.07 -17.07 7.35
CA GLU A 244 24.78 -16.25 6.15
C GLU A 244 23.36 -16.47 5.64
N GLU A 245 22.90 -17.72 5.67
CA GLU A 245 21.57 -18.13 5.24
C GLU A 245 20.94 -19.09 6.23
N PHE A 246 19.64 -18.95 6.45
CA PHE A 246 18.86 -19.92 7.23
C PHE A 246 17.39 -19.89 6.83
N ASP A 247 16.68 -20.96 7.21
CA ASP A 247 15.23 -21.12 7.05
C ASP A 247 14.68 -21.82 8.31
N VAL A 248 14.09 -21.05 9.20
CA VAL A 248 13.60 -21.53 10.49
C VAL A 248 12.08 -21.34 10.58
N THR A 249 11.37 -22.36 11.03
CA THR A 249 9.94 -22.28 11.31
C THR A 249 9.73 -22.09 12.82
N ILE A 250 9.06 -21.00 13.16
CA ILE A 250 8.67 -20.66 14.54
C ILE A 250 7.19 -20.97 14.73
N LYS A 251 6.86 -21.55 15.88
CA LYS A 251 5.49 -21.86 16.31
C LYS A 251 5.23 -21.20 17.64
N ARG A 252 4.16 -20.39 17.76
CA ARG A 252 3.83 -19.69 19.00
C ARG A 252 2.32 -19.58 19.19
N PHE A 253 1.93 -19.65 20.45
CA PHE A 253 0.62 -19.20 20.89
C PHE A 253 0.72 -17.73 21.31
N PHE A 254 0.05 -16.88 20.58
CA PHE A 254 -0.09 -15.47 20.92
C PHE A 254 -1.26 -15.29 21.88
N THR A 255 -1.08 -14.47 22.91
CA THR A 255 -2.08 -14.30 23.99
C THR A 255 -2.15 -12.87 24.51
N ASP A 256 -3.35 -12.47 24.92
CA ASP A 256 -3.61 -11.22 25.65
C ASP A 256 -3.51 -11.41 27.19
N LYS A 257 -3.23 -12.62 27.68
CA LYS A 257 -3.11 -12.94 29.10
C LYS A 257 -1.64 -13.04 29.54
N ALA A 258 -1.29 -12.35 30.59
CA ALA A 258 0.07 -12.32 31.16
C ALA A 258 0.17 -13.14 32.42
N THR A 259 -0.11 -14.45 32.38
CA THR A 259 0.05 -15.35 33.54
C THR A 259 1.53 -15.67 33.79
N ASN A 260 1.88 -16.02 35.03
CA ASN A 260 3.25 -16.40 35.36
C ASN A 260 3.72 -17.64 34.58
N ILE A 261 2.83 -18.59 34.32
CA ILE A 261 3.12 -19.79 33.52
C ILE A 261 3.47 -19.37 32.06
N MET A 262 2.66 -18.52 31.46
CA MET A 262 2.92 -18.06 30.07
C MET A 262 4.21 -17.22 29.96
N LYS A 263 4.56 -16.47 31.01
CA LYS A 263 5.82 -15.72 31.06
C LYS A 263 7.05 -16.61 31.18
N SER A 264 6.95 -17.71 31.92
CA SER A 264 8.05 -18.68 32.10
C SER A 264 8.27 -19.56 30.86
N GLN A 265 7.28 -19.70 29.99
CA GLN A 265 7.31 -20.51 28.75
C GLN A 265 7.32 -19.62 27.53
N SER A 266 8.29 -18.74 27.40
CA SER A 266 8.42 -17.80 26.29
C SER A 266 8.71 -18.47 24.92
N ASP A 267 9.17 -19.70 24.95
CA ASP A 267 9.35 -20.60 23.82
C ASP A 267 8.03 -21.16 23.25
N VAL A 268 6.96 -21.15 24.05
CA VAL A 268 5.61 -21.59 23.65
C VAL A 268 4.66 -20.40 23.48
N TYR A 269 4.70 -19.44 24.40
CA TYR A 269 3.75 -18.34 24.47
C TYR A 269 4.38 -16.99 24.15
N ARG A 270 3.66 -16.17 23.42
CA ARG A 270 3.99 -14.78 23.17
C ARG A 270 2.86 -13.88 23.66
N TYR A 271 3.14 -13.14 24.73
CA TYR A 271 2.22 -12.12 25.19
C TYR A 271 2.24 -10.89 24.31
N ILE A 272 1.08 -10.43 23.88
CA ILE A 272 0.86 -9.16 23.18
C ILE A 272 0.10 -8.24 24.12
N ASN A 273 0.72 -7.11 24.47
CA ASN A 273 0.10 -6.14 25.36
C ASN A 273 -1.12 -5.49 24.69
N PRO A 274 -2.28 -5.46 25.37
CA PRO A 274 -3.44 -4.70 24.92
C PRO A 274 -3.09 -3.23 24.68
N SER A 275 -3.12 -2.81 23.43
CA SER A 275 -2.89 -1.43 23.06
C SER A 275 -3.72 -1.03 21.85
N LYS A 276 -3.86 0.28 21.62
CA LYS A 276 -4.47 0.81 20.39
C LYS A 276 -3.73 0.36 19.13
N ASN A 277 -2.49 -0.13 19.26
CA ASN A 277 -1.63 -0.52 18.15
C ASN A 277 -1.77 -2.02 17.79
N THR A 278 -2.72 -2.74 18.36
CA THR A 278 -2.94 -4.17 18.08
C THR A 278 -4.44 -4.52 17.97
N PRO A 279 -5.27 -3.72 17.27
CA PRO A 279 -6.71 -3.97 17.18
C PRO A 279 -7.03 -5.29 16.48
N HIS A 280 -6.30 -5.64 15.42
CA HIS A 280 -6.55 -6.85 14.62
C HIS A 280 -6.23 -8.13 15.37
N PHE A 281 -5.25 -8.09 16.29
CA PHE A 281 -5.01 -9.21 17.18
C PHE A 281 -6.23 -9.53 18.07
N TYR A 282 -6.84 -8.50 18.65
CA TYR A 282 -8.04 -8.68 19.46
C TYR A 282 -9.24 -9.15 18.67
N GLU A 283 -9.40 -8.64 17.48
CA GLU A 283 -10.44 -9.09 16.58
C GLU A 283 -10.27 -10.57 16.25
N LEU A 284 -9.03 -11.00 16.01
CA LEU A 284 -8.70 -12.40 15.75
C LEU A 284 -9.02 -13.31 16.94
N LEU A 285 -8.68 -12.88 18.16
CA LEU A 285 -9.01 -13.61 19.38
C LEU A 285 -10.53 -13.71 19.58
N ARG A 286 -11.25 -12.60 19.38
CA ARG A 286 -12.71 -12.53 19.47
C ARG A 286 -13.40 -13.44 18.45
N LYS A 287 -12.94 -13.41 17.19
CA LYS A 287 -13.46 -14.27 16.11
C LYS A 287 -13.27 -15.76 16.42
N ASN A 288 -12.19 -16.11 17.09
CA ASN A 288 -11.89 -17.49 17.49
C ASN A 288 -12.45 -17.87 18.88
N HIS A 289 -13.15 -16.97 19.56
CA HIS A 289 -13.65 -17.18 20.94
C HIS A 289 -12.58 -17.70 21.90
N SER A 290 -11.35 -17.19 21.79
CA SER A 290 -10.19 -17.69 22.53
C SER A 290 -9.28 -16.54 22.93
N HIS A 291 -8.56 -16.71 24.04
CA HIS A 291 -7.45 -15.85 24.45
C HIS A 291 -6.10 -16.30 23.87
N LEU A 292 -6.12 -17.33 23.03
CA LEU A 292 -4.94 -17.89 22.40
C LEU A 292 -5.13 -17.94 20.88
N TYR A 293 -4.14 -17.51 20.16
CA TYR A 293 -4.05 -17.66 18.71
C TYR A 293 -2.75 -18.36 18.34
N PHE A 294 -2.86 -19.52 17.71
CA PHE A 294 -1.69 -20.26 17.23
C PHE A 294 -1.26 -19.73 15.87
N LEU A 295 0.00 -19.29 15.79
CA LEU A 295 0.61 -18.85 14.55
C LEU A 295 1.90 -19.64 14.29
N GLN A 296 2.00 -20.20 13.08
CA GLN A 296 3.22 -20.79 12.56
C GLN A 296 3.73 -19.93 11.41
N PHE A 297 4.96 -19.44 11.51
CA PHE A 297 5.59 -18.63 10.49
C PHE A 297 7.03 -19.06 10.23
N ARG A 298 7.52 -18.75 9.04
CA ARG A 298 8.92 -19.00 8.66
C ARG A 298 9.71 -17.69 8.68
N VAL A 299 10.93 -17.78 9.17
CA VAL A 299 11.93 -16.73 9.10
C VAL A 299 13.04 -17.22 8.18
N VAL A 300 13.23 -16.52 7.06
CA VAL A 300 14.22 -16.89 6.06
C VAL A 300 15.23 -15.77 5.93
N LYS A 301 16.51 -16.10 6.02
CA LYS A 301 17.63 -15.22 5.71
C LYS A 301 18.30 -15.74 4.46
N ILE A 302 18.42 -14.89 3.46
CA ILE A 302 19.07 -15.22 2.19
C ILE A 302 20.20 -14.24 1.93
N LYS A 303 21.27 -14.75 1.37
CA LYS A 303 22.39 -13.93 0.85
C LYS A 303 21.94 -13.30 -0.46
N THR A 304 22.06 -11.99 -0.57
CA THR A 304 21.77 -11.30 -1.82
C THR A 304 23.03 -10.58 -2.29
N ALA A 305 23.33 -10.70 -3.56
CA ALA A 305 24.33 -9.85 -4.18
C ALA A 305 23.82 -8.41 -4.20
N GLY A 306 24.44 -7.54 -3.44
CA GLY A 306 24.17 -6.11 -3.49
C GLY A 306 24.72 -5.51 -4.77
N ILE A 307 23.94 -4.65 -5.43
CA ILE A 307 24.43 -3.80 -6.54
C ILE A 307 24.66 -2.40 -5.98
N SER A 308 25.86 -1.88 -6.14
CA SER A 308 26.17 -0.50 -5.76
C SER A 308 25.40 0.50 -6.64
N LYS A 309 25.27 1.74 -6.19
CA LYS A 309 24.69 2.83 -7.01
C LYS A 309 25.45 3.07 -8.32
N THR A 310 26.68 2.56 -8.42
CA THR A 310 27.52 2.60 -9.63
C THR A 310 27.44 1.34 -10.49
N GLY A 311 26.54 0.40 -10.17
CA GLY A 311 26.35 -0.83 -10.94
C GLY A 311 27.34 -1.96 -10.63
N ASN A 312 28.27 -1.77 -9.69
CA ASN A 312 29.21 -2.81 -9.28
C ASN A 312 28.58 -3.73 -8.23
N LEU A 313 28.88 -5.03 -8.31
CA LEU A 313 28.50 -5.98 -7.27
C LEU A 313 29.19 -5.60 -5.96
N LEU A 314 28.41 -5.35 -4.92
CA LEU A 314 28.93 -5.16 -3.57
C LEU A 314 29.11 -6.53 -2.92
N PRO A 315 30.30 -6.85 -2.42
CA PRO A 315 30.46 -8.05 -1.61
C PRO A 315 29.67 -7.89 -0.31
N ASP A 316 28.82 -8.86 -0.03
CA ASP A 316 28.26 -9.22 1.29
C ASP A 316 27.36 -8.25 2.06
N SER A 317 26.65 -7.29 1.45
CA SER A 317 26.06 -6.22 2.26
C SER A 317 24.54 -6.24 2.46
N VAL A 318 23.75 -7.08 1.81
CA VAL A 318 22.29 -7.05 1.98
C VAL A 318 21.72 -8.42 2.35
N GLN A 319 21.46 -8.59 3.64
CA GLN A 319 20.74 -9.74 4.16
C GLN A 319 19.24 -9.41 4.16
N PHE A 320 18.44 -10.16 3.42
CA PHE A 320 16.99 -10.08 3.51
C PHE A 320 16.50 -11.15 4.48
N ARG A 321 15.66 -10.76 5.43
CA ARG A 321 14.93 -11.65 6.31
C ARG A 321 13.47 -11.53 5.96
N HIS A 322 12.81 -12.63 5.71
CA HIS A 322 11.41 -12.68 5.34
C HIS A 322 10.64 -13.44 6.41
N PHE A 323 9.53 -12.86 6.78
CA PHE A 323 8.55 -13.47 7.66
C PHE A 323 7.38 -13.90 6.79
N TYR A 324 7.12 -15.19 6.67
CA TYR A 324 6.01 -15.63 5.86
C TYR A 324 5.31 -16.87 6.40
N ARG A 325 4.04 -17.02 6.10
CA ARG A 325 3.25 -18.20 6.41
C ARG A 325 3.30 -19.20 5.25
N LYS A 326 3.77 -20.41 5.51
CA LYS A 326 3.55 -21.53 4.59
C LYS A 326 2.18 -22.11 4.90
N ARG A 327 1.26 -22.07 3.97
CA ARG A 327 0.00 -22.77 4.09
C ARG A 327 0.25 -24.28 3.99
N SER A 328 0.02 -24.99 5.08
CA SER A 328 -0.33 -26.40 5.00
C SER A 328 -1.75 -26.44 4.44
N GLY A 329 -1.96 -27.17 3.34
CA GLY A 329 -3.31 -27.51 2.86
C GLY A 329 -4.13 -27.99 4.06
N ARG A 330 -5.43 -27.67 4.07
CA ARG A 330 -6.37 -28.06 5.14
C ARG A 330 -6.17 -29.53 5.50
N ARG A 331 -5.33 -29.82 6.47
CA ARG A 331 -5.56 -31.00 7.30
C ARG A 331 -6.64 -30.57 8.28
N LYS A 332 -7.79 -31.25 8.23
CA LYS A 332 -8.71 -31.28 9.38
C LYS A 332 -7.84 -31.52 10.61
N PRO A 333 -8.07 -30.83 11.74
CA PRO A 333 -7.37 -31.17 12.96
C PRO A 333 -7.63 -32.65 13.22
N GLU A 334 -6.64 -33.48 12.97
CA GLU A 334 -6.59 -34.76 13.64
C GLU A 334 -6.62 -34.41 15.13
N LYS A 335 -7.56 -35.01 15.83
CA LYS A 335 -7.69 -34.91 17.28
C LYS A 335 -6.35 -35.33 17.86
N GLU A 336 -5.44 -34.39 18.07
CA GLU A 336 -4.33 -34.56 18.99
C GLU A 336 -4.94 -34.56 20.42
N THR A 337 -5.48 -35.72 20.77
CA THR A 337 -5.96 -36.08 22.10
C THR A 337 -4.77 -36.17 23.03
N GLY A 338 -4.25 -35.04 23.48
CA GLY A 338 -3.15 -35.01 24.42
C GLY A 338 -2.86 -33.64 25.03
N TRP A 339 -3.04 -32.60 24.28
CA TRP A 339 -2.63 -31.26 24.71
C TRP A 339 -3.78 -30.35 25.17
N GLN A 340 -5.03 -30.69 24.83
CA GLN A 340 -6.20 -29.89 25.25
C GLN A 340 -6.67 -30.18 26.70
N GLN A 341 -6.20 -31.23 27.34
CA GLN A 341 -6.61 -31.54 28.72
C GLN A 341 -5.80 -30.84 29.82
N GLN A 342 -4.70 -30.16 29.49
CA GLN A 342 -3.91 -29.40 30.47
C GLN A 342 -4.19 -27.90 30.54
N VAL A 343 -5.08 -27.37 29.73
CA VAL A 343 -5.39 -25.91 29.66
C VAL A 343 -6.77 -25.56 30.22
N SER A 344 -7.50 -26.51 30.80
CA SER A 344 -8.79 -26.28 31.48
C SER A 344 -8.65 -26.33 33.02
N LEU A 345 -7.74 -25.52 33.56
CA LEU A 345 -7.72 -25.14 35.00
C LEU A 345 -7.36 -23.65 35.11
#